data_854bebaba649e5c8e98c01a0ef211bca
#
_entry.id   854bebaba649e5c8e98c01a0ef211bca
#
_cell.length_a   1.000
_cell.length_b   1.000
_cell.length_c   1.000
_cell.angle_alpha   90.00
_cell.angle_beta   90.00
_cell.angle_gamma   90.00
#
_symmetry.space_group_name_H-M   'P 1'
#
loop_
_entity.id
_entity.type
_entity.pdbx_description
1 polymer ?
#
loop_
_entity_poly.entity_id
_entity_poly.type
_entity_poly.pdbx_seq_one_letter_code
_entity_poly.pdbx_strand_id
1 'polypeptide(L)'
;MSMADSTAEKSPRPEKIFPVSWDQFHRDSRALAWRLHEAGPFEAIVCITRGGLVPAAIVARELNVRMIETVSVLSYRDYKNEGDVSVLKGIAPEVRALHSQGKRVLIVDDLVDTGKTARVVRD
;
A
#
# COMPACT_ATOMS: atom_id res chain seq x y z
N MET A 1 -3.04 5.93 6.58
CA MET A 1 -3.62 7.10 7.17
C MET A 1 -2.68 7.74 8.15
N SER A 2 -2.43 8.97 7.94
CA SER A 2 -1.47 9.69 8.75
C SER A 2 -2.16 10.31 9.93
N MET A 3 -1.59 10.14 11.09
CA MET A 3 -2.07 10.82 12.26
C MET A 3 -1.13 11.94 12.59
N ALA A 4 -1.69 13.07 12.92
CA ALA A 4 -0.87 14.17 13.35
C ALA A 4 -0.16 13.76 14.61
N ASP A 5 1.13 13.77 14.54
CA ASP A 5 1.92 13.41 15.69
C ASP A 5 2.03 14.61 16.60
N SER A 6 1.66 14.43 17.84
CA SER A 6 1.71 15.52 18.79
C SER A 6 3.12 16.04 19.00
N THR A 7 4.11 15.22 18.69
CA THR A 7 5.48 15.70 18.83
C THR A 7 5.87 16.65 17.71
N ALA A 8 5.07 16.69 16.68
CA ALA A 8 5.37 17.56 15.55
C ALA A 8 5.38 19.01 15.97
N GLU A 9 4.78 19.33 17.07
CA GLU A 9 4.75 20.72 17.52
C GLU A 9 6.14 21.28 17.76
N LYS A 10 7.09 20.41 17.98
CA LYS A 10 8.45 20.87 18.17
C LYS A 10 9.12 21.24 16.89
N SER A 11 8.60 20.78 15.82
CA SER A 11 9.16 21.06 14.53
C SER A 11 8.53 22.33 13.99
N PRO A 12 9.33 23.30 13.63
CA PRO A 12 8.77 24.54 13.11
C PRO A 12 8.29 24.34 11.68
N ARG A 13 7.42 23.44 11.50
CA ARG A 13 6.97 23.15 10.18
C ARG A 13 5.84 24.04 9.79
N PRO A 14 6.00 24.72 8.70
CA PRO A 14 4.93 25.57 8.20
C PRO A 14 3.90 24.81 7.41
N GLU A 15 4.11 23.56 7.23
CA GLU A 15 3.28 22.82 6.33
C GLU A 15 1.86 22.75 6.78
N LYS A 16 1.04 22.67 5.80
CA LYS A 16 -0.34 22.40 6.06
C LYS A 16 -0.51 20.98 6.48
N ILE A 17 -1.37 20.79 7.46
CA ILE A 17 -1.76 19.48 7.88
C ILE A 17 -3.15 19.25 7.32
N PHE A 18 -3.29 18.17 6.56
CA PHE A 18 -4.56 17.83 5.95
C PHE A 18 -5.12 16.61 6.65
N PRO A 19 -5.88 16.81 7.73
CA PRO A 19 -6.45 15.67 8.40
C PRO A 19 -7.47 15.00 7.49
N VAL A 20 -7.43 13.71 7.45
CA VAL A 20 -8.32 12.91 6.61
C VAL A 20 -9.19 12.07 7.54
N SER A 21 -10.50 12.25 7.44
CA SER A 21 -11.43 11.43 8.21
C SER A 21 -11.52 10.04 7.62
N TRP A 22 -12.04 9.11 8.42
CA TRP A 22 -12.28 7.76 7.94
C TRP A 22 -13.28 7.77 6.78
N ASP A 23 -14.29 8.61 6.87
CA ASP A 23 -15.27 8.70 5.79
C ASP A 23 -14.63 9.17 4.50
N GLN A 24 -13.76 10.15 4.59
CA GLN A 24 -13.09 10.64 3.39
C GLN A 24 -12.10 9.63 2.86
N PHE A 25 -11.37 8.98 3.74
CA PHE A 25 -10.43 7.96 3.33
C PHE A 25 -11.14 6.82 2.61
N HIS A 26 -12.26 6.40 3.15
CA HIS A 26 -13.06 5.34 2.53
C HIS A 26 -13.56 5.77 1.16
N ARG A 27 -14.07 6.98 1.08
CA ARG A 27 -14.59 7.51 -0.18
C ARG A 27 -13.50 7.63 -1.24
N ASP A 28 -12.32 8.11 -0.83
CA ASP A 28 -11.22 8.27 -1.76
C ASP A 28 -10.69 6.92 -2.23
N SER A 29 -10.66 5.95 -1.33
CA SER A 29 -10.23 4.60 -1.70
C SER A 29 -11.19 3.97 -2.70
N ARG A 30 -12.48 4.21 -2.53
CA ARG A 30 -13.46 3.72 -3.50
C ARG A 30 -13.29 4.41 -4.85
N ALA A 31 -13.04 5.71 -4.82
CA ALA A 31 -12.83 6.46 -6.06
C ALA A 31 -11.60 5.93 -6.80
N LEU A 32 -10.54 5.63 -6.05
CA LEU A 32 -9.35 5.04 -6.64
C LEU A 32 -9.65 3.70 -7.28
N ALA A 33 -10.42 2.87 -6.58
CA ALA A 33 -10.79 1.56 -7.11
C ALA A 33 -11.55 1.69 -8.43
N TRP A 34 -12.42 2.67 -8.53
CA TRP A 34 -13.18 2.86 -9.76
C TRP A 34 -12.28 3.23 -10.92
N ARG A 35 -11.25 4.03 -10.65
CA ARG A 35 -10.26 4.32 -11.69
C ARG A 35 -9.47 3.07 -12.07
N LEU A 36 -9.13 2.27 -11.10
CA LEU A 36 -8.37 1.05 -11.35
C LEU A 36 -9.18 0.02 -12.11
N HIS A 37 -10.49 0.10 -12.02
CA HIS A 37 -11.36 -0.84 -12.72
C HIS A 37 -11.09 -0.83 -14.22
N GLU A 38 -10.79 0.32 -14.78
CA GLU A 38 -10.52 0.41 -16.21
C GLU A 38 -9.16 -0.16 -16.57
N ALA A 39 -8.24 -0.19 -15.65
CA ALA A 39 -6.92 -0.76 -15.88
C ALA A 39 -6.91 -2.27 -15.68
N GLY A 40 -7.97 -2.82 -15.13
CA GLY A 40 -8.05 -4.24 -14.83
C GLY A 40 -8.44 -5.07 -16.04
N PRO A 41 -8.90 -6.27 -15.78
CA PRO A 41 -9.12 -6.83 -14.45
C PRO A 41 -7.85 -7.21 -13.73
N PHE A 42 -7.96 -7.26 -12.40
CA PHE A 42 -6.87 -7.72 -11.55
C PHE A 42 -7.26 -9.05 -10.93
N GLU A 43 -6.34 -10.01 -10.99
CA GLU A 43 -6.59 -11.34 -10.46
C GLU A 43 -6.31 -11.42 -8.97
N ALA A 44 -5.41 -10.59 -8.47
CA ALA A 44 -5.02 -10.63 -7.08
C ALA A 44 -4.57 -9.25 -6.62
N ILE A 45 -4.59 -9.06 -5.32
CA ILE A 45 -4.06 -7.86 -4.69
C ILE A 45 -2.96 -8.30 -3.73
N VAL A 46 -1.81 -7.63 -3.84
CA VAL A 46 -0.73 -7.77 -2.88
C VAL A 46 -0.74 -6.52 -2.01
N CYS A 47 -0.94 -6.73 -0.74
CA CYS A 47 -1.04 -5.66 0.23
C CYS A 47 0.27 -5.56 1.00
N ILE A 48 0.87 -4.40 0.99
CA ILE A 48 2.09 -4.17 1.77
C ILE A 48 1.66 -3.74 3.17
N THR A 49 1.92 -4.61 4.12
CA THR A 49 1.50 -4.36 5.49
C THR A 49 2.52 -3.44 6.17
N ARG A 50 2.08 -2.69 7.09
CA ARG A 50 0.70 -2.58 7.61
C ARG A 50 -0.10 -1.52 6.88
N GLY A 51 0.56 -0.54 6.27
CA GLY A 51 -0.09 0.64 5.73
C GLY A 51 -1.13 0.33 4.67
N GLY A 52 -0.90 -0.68 3.88
CA GLY A 52 -1.82 -1.02 2.81
C GLY A 52 -3.06 -1.80 3.22
N LEU A 53 -3.15 -2.21 4.49
CA LEU A 53 -4.24 -3.09 4.90
C LEU A 53 -5.62 -2.48 4.71
N VAL A 54 -5.82 -1.24 5.16
CA VAL A 54 -7.13 -0.62 5.07
C VAL A 54 -7.49 -0.28 3.63
N PRO A 55 -6.63 0.39 2.86
CA PRO A 55 -7.00 0.67 1.47
C PRO A 55 -7.16 -0.62 0.65
N ALA A 56 -6.36 -1.64 0.92
CA ALA A 56 -6.51 -2.90 0.18
C ALA A 56 -7.86 -3.54 0.43
N ALA A 57 -8.35 -3.50 1.67
CA ALA A 57 -9.65 -4.07 1.97
C ALA A 57 -10.76 -3.37 1.18
N ILE A 58 -10.68 -2.04 1.10
CA ILE A 58 -11.70 -1.27 0.40
C ILE A 58 -11.61 -1.52 -1.10
N VAL A 59 -10.41 -1.46 -1.65
CA VAL A 59 -10.19 -1.62 -3.08
C VAL A 59 -10.58 -3.03 -3.52
N ALA A 60 -10.21 -4.04 -2.73
CA ALA A 60 -10.54 -5.42 -3.07
C ALA A 60 -12.04 -5.62 -3.17
N ARG A 61 -12.78 -5.01 -2.25
CA ARG A 61 -14.23 -5.13 -2.26
C ARG A 61 -14.83 -4.45 -3.48
N GLU A 62 -14.38 -3.26 -3.79
CA GLU A 62 -14.93 -2.52 -4.92
C GLU A 62 -14.58 -3.17 -6.25
N LEU A 63 -13.40 -3.74 -6.36
CA LEU A 63 -12.98 -4.43 -7.58
C LEU A 63 -13.41 -5.89 -7.62
N ASN A 64 -13.99 -6.37 -6.54
CA ASN A 64 -14.40 -7.77 -6.41
C ASN A 64 -13.24 -8.73 -6.64
N VAL A 65 -12.10 -8.41 -6.06
CA VAL A 65 -10.93 -9.27 -6.08
C VAL A 65 -10.90 -10.05 -4.77
N ARG A 66 -10.84 -11.36 -4.87
CA ARG A 66 -10.91 -12.21 -3.68
C ARG A 66 -9.57 -12.75 -3.25
N MET A 67 -8.61 -12.84 -4.16
CA MET A 67 -7.28 -13.30 -3.80
C MET A 67 -6.45 -12.12 -3.31
N ILE A 68 -6.22 -12.08 -2.01
CA ILE A 68 -5.49 -11.01 -1.37
C ILE A 68 -4.34 -11.63 -0.60
N GLU A 69 -3.13 -11.16 -0.87
CA GLU A 69 -1.95 -11.62 -0.21
C GLU A 69 -1.29 -10.45 0.50
N THR A 70 -0.60 -10.72 1.59
CA THR A 70 0.13 -9.69 2.30
C THR A 70 1.62 -9.92 2.16
N VAL A 71 2.35 -8.82 2.12
CA VAL A 71 3.79 -8.82 2.15
C VAL A 71 4.22 -7.92 3.29
N SER A 72 5.05 -8.44 4.16
CA SER A 72 5.55 -7.65 5.28
C SER A 72 6.92 -7.14 4.94
N VAL A 73 7.06 -5.83 4.97
CA VAL A 73 8.31 -5.16 4.63
C VAL A 73 8.69 -4.26 5.78
N LEU A 74 9.94 -4.32 6.15
CA LEU A 74 10.47 -3.45 7.18
C LEU A 74 11.44 -2.46 6.54
N SER A 75 11.16 -1.19 6.77
CA SER A 75 12.05 -0.13 6.33
C SER A 75 12.97 0.22 7.49
N TYR A 76 14.24 0.29 7.21
CA TYR A 76 15.22 0.64 8.24
C TYR A 76 15.47 2.13 8.33
N ARG A 77 14.60 2.93 7.71
CA ARG A 77 14.84 4.36 7.73
C ARG A 77 14.78 4.93 9.14
N ASP A 78 14.04 4.29 10.02
CA ASP A 78 13.99 4.73 11.41
C ASP A 78 15.10 4.16 12.25
N TYR A 79 16.01 3.43 11.63
CA TYR A 79 17.16 2.85 12.29
C TYR A 79 18.40 3.47 11.71
N LYS A 80 19.50 2.75 11.79
CA LYS A 80 20.76 3.30 11.34
C LYS A 80 20.92 3.30 9.84
N ASN A 81 20.35 2.34 9.18
CA ASN A 81 20.50 2.18 7.74
C ASN A 81 19.30 2.77 7.04
N GLU A 82 19.28 4.07 6.96
CA GLU A 82 18.17 4.74 6.33
C GLU A 82 17.99 4.30 4.90
N GLY A 83 16.76 4.03 4.54
CA GLY A 83 16.46 3.69 3.18
C GLY A 83 16.59 2.21 2.86
N ASP A 84 17.15 1.43 3.74
CA ASP A 84 17.17 0.00 3.52
C ASP A 84 15.81 -0.59 3.76
N VAL A 85 15.49 -1.60 2.97
CA VAL A 85 14.21 -2.28 3.05
C VAL A 85 14.47 -3.76 3.14
N SER A 86 13.77 -4.39 4.06
CA SER A 86 13.89 -5.83 4.25
C SER A 86 12.52 -6.46 4.17
N VAL A 87 12.43 -7.57 3.48
CA VAL A 87 11.17 -8.29 3.33
C VAL A 87 11.08 -9.29 4.47
N LEU A 88 10.06 -9.11 5.32
CA LEU A 88 9.83 -10.03 6.44
C LEU A 88 8.97 -11.20 6.03
N LYS A 89 8.05 -10.99 5.10
CA LYS A 89 7.20 -12.05 4.58
C LYS A 89 7.03 -11.80 3.09
N GLY A 90 7.41 -12.77 2.30
CA GLY A 90 7.34 -12.63 0.85
C GLY A 90 5.99 -13.00 0.29
N ILE A 91 5.91 -12.97 -1.02
CA ILE A 91 4.69 -13.24 -1.78
C ILE A 91 4.54 -14.74 -1.93
N ALA A 92 3.31 -15.21 -1.77
CA ALA A 92 3.01 -16.62 -1.94
C ALA A 92 3.25 -17.05 -3.39
N PRO A 93 3.69 -18.31 -3.59
CA PRO A 93 3.94 -18.79 -4.94
C PRO A 93 2.73 -18.71 -5.86
N GLU A 94 1.54 -18.86 -5.32
CA GLU A 94 0.31 -18.79 -6.12
C GLU A 94 0.17 -17.44 -6.80
N VAL A 95 0.51 -16.38 -6.08
CA VAL A 95 0.40 -15.03 -6.64
C VAL A 95 1.51 -14.79 -7.66
N ARG A 96 2.70 -15.29 -7.37
CA ARG A 96 3.79 -15.18 -8.35
C ARG A 96 3.44 -15.89 -9.64
N ALA A 97 2.78 -17.03 -9.53
CA ALA A 97 2.38 -17.77 -10.71
C ALA A 97 1.41 -16.99 -11.59
N LEU A 98 0.51 -16.24 -10.97
CA LEU A 98 -0.39 -15.40 -11.74
C LEU A 98 0.36 -14.38 -12.58
N HIS A 99 1.35 -13.74 -11.98
CA HIS A 99 2.14 -12.76 -12.71
C HIS A 99 2.90 -13.42 -13.85
N SER A 100 3.45 -14.60 -13.61
CA SER A 100 4.17 -15.33 -14.66
C SER A 100 3.27 -15.71 -15.81
N GLN A 101 1.97 -15.85 -15.57
CA GLN A 101 1.00 -16.17 -16.59
C GLN A 101 0.48 -14.92 -17.31
N GLY A 102 1.06 -13.78 -17.04
CA GLY A 102 0.64 -12.53 -17.67
C GLY A 102 -0.60 -11.92 -17.06
N LYS A 103 -1.05 -12.40 -15.92
CA LYS A 103 -2.21 -11.84 -15.26
C LYS A 103 -1.80 -10.65 -14.41
N ARG A 104 -2.73 -9.74 -14.21
CA ARG A 104 -2.43 -8.50 -13.51
C ARG A 104 -2.62 -8.68 -12.03
N VAL A 105 -1.64 -8.22 -11.28
CA VAL A 105 -1.64 -8.22 -9.82
C VAL A 105 -1.45 -6.79 -9.37
N LEU A 106 -2.33 -6.35 -8.49
CA LEU A 106 -2.29 -4.97 -8.00
C LEU A 106 -1.56 -4.93 -6.66
N ILE A 107 -0.63 -4.00 -6.55
CA ILE A 107 0.09 -3.79 -5.29
C ILE A 107 -0.49 -2.56 -4.60
N VAL A 108 -0.86 -2.72 -3.35
CA VAL A 108 -1.47 -1.64 -2.57
C VAL A 108 -0.62 -1.31 -1.36
N ASP A 109 -0.32 -0.04 -1.22
CA ASP A 109 0.37 0.51 -0.06
C ASP A 109 -0.32 1.81 0.30
N ASP A 110 0.00 2.37 1.47
CA ASP A 110 -0.63 3.62 1.88
C ASP A 110 0.12 4.83 1.39
N LEU A 111 1.43 4.73 1.27
CA LEU A 111 2.24 5.87 0.91
C LEU A 111 3.49 5.39 0.19
N VAL A 112 3.80 6.05 -0.92
CA VAL A 112 5.04 5.80 -1.62
C VAL A 112 5.93 7.02 -1.45
N ASP A 113 7.07 6.83 -0.79
CA ASP A 113 8.01 7.91 -0.56
C ASP A 113 9.10 7.87 -1.63
N THR A 114 9.99 6.90 -1.53
CA THR A 114 11.07 6.77 -2.52
C THR A 114 10.78 5.71 -3.56
N GLY A 115 9.76 4.92 -3.35
CA GLY A 115 9.45 3.80 -4.23
C GLY A 115 10.28 2.56 -3.94
N LYS A 116 11.14 2.61 -2.95
CA LYS A 116 12.00 1.47 -2.64
C LYS A 116 11.21 0.24 -2.25
N THR A 117 10.24 0.43 -1.37
CA THR A 117 9.42 -0.68 -0.90
C THR A 117 8.65 -1.30 -2.06
N ALA A 118 8.04 -0.46 -2.88
CA ALA A 118 7.26 -0.95 -4.02
C ALA A 118 8.15 -1.70 -5.01
N ARG A 119 9.37 -1.20 -5.23
CA ARG A 119 10.27 -1.88 -6.15
C ARG A 119 10.72 -3.22 -5.63
N VAL A 120 10.97 -3.32 -4.31
CA VAL A 120 11.36 -4.59 -3.72
C VAL A 120 10.26 -5.61 -3.88
N VAL A 121 9.03 -5.20 -3.65
CA VAL A 121 7.89 -6.12 -3.76
C VAL A 121 7.65 -6.52 -5.20
N ARG A 122 7.76 -5.57 -6.14
CA ARG A 122 7.51 -5.85 -7.53
C ARG A 122 8.55 -6.83 -8.08
N ASP A 123 9.77 -6.66 -7.66
CA ASP A 123 10.86 -7.52 -8.12
C ASP A 123 10.87 -8.84 -7.36
#